data_b05127991c01ea73d3691c0ffef38727
#
_entry.id   b05127991c01ea73d3691c0ffef38727
#
_cell.length_a   1.000
_cell.length_b   1.000
_cell.length_c   1.000
_cell.angle_alpha   90.00
_cell.angle_beta   90.00
_cell.angle_gamma   90.00
#
_symmetry.space_group_name_H-M   'P 1'
#
loop_
_entity.id
_entity.type
_entity.pdbx_description
1 polymer ?
#
loop_
_entity_poly.entity_id
_entity_poly.type
_entity_poly.pdbx_seq_one_letter_code
_entity_poly.pdbx_strand_id
1 'polypeptide(L)'
;MTRMNRLAGMIIVAGLSVPGIAAAQAYSCSAPIGGIDRVRPDLPSTREPARILPIASYTLAITWAPQYCREKGDQPSARFQCGAGNRFGFTLHGLWPDGAGKTWPQYCRATAIVPQAVIKRQLCTTPSAQLIQHEWAKHGTCMPGYQPARYFRQSSSLYAKLRYPDMDTLSRSPLTAGQFATAMAKVNPGLNAAMMRVTTTKQGWLDELWICLDTAFRYKRCPAHAGGVTQGTPIRIWRGET
;
A
#
# COMPACT_ATOMS: atom_id res chain seq x y z
N MET A 1 -50.80 46.97 -34.22
CA MET A 1 -50.38 46.57 -32.84
C MET A 1 -49.95 45.12 -32.89
N THR A 2 -48.64 44.88 -33.11
CA THR A 2 -48.11 43.54 -33.32
C THR A 2 -47.42 43.07 -32.04
N ARG A 3 -47.94 42.03 -31.39
CA ARG A 3 -47.33 41.43 -30.17
C ARG A 3 -46.17 40.48 -30.56
N MET A 4 -44.98 40.83 -30.14
CA MET A 4 -43.79 40.00 -30.26
C MET A 4 -43.73 39.03 -29.10
N ASN A 5 -43.92 37.70 -29.36
CA ASN A 5 -43.70 36.63 -28.39
C ASN A 5 -42.19 36.36 -28.30
N ARG A 6 -41.62 36.59 -27.12
CA ARG A 6 -40.25 36.16 -26.78
C ARG A 6 -40.30 34.73 -26.22
N LEU A 7 -39.83 33.76 -27.00
CA LEU A 7 -39.53 32.42 -26.52
C LEU A 7 -38.20 32.46 -25.73
N ALA A 8 -38.29 32.22 -24.42
CA ALA A 8 -37.13 32.03 -23.57
C ALA A 8 -36.67 30.58 -23.72
N GLY A 9 -35.51 30.38 -24.38
CA GLY A 9 -34.89 29.07 -24.47
C GLY A 9 -34.21 28.71 -23.14
N MET A 10 -34.66 27.65 -22.52
CA MET A 10 -34.11 27.08 -21.29
C MET A 10 -32.92 26.18 -21.68
N ILE A 11 -31.71 26.62 -21.42
CA ILE A 11 -30.47 25.81 -21.61
C ILE A 11 -30.34 24.87 -20.43
N ILE A 12 -30.60 23.56 -20.64
CA ILE A 12 -30.31 22.51 -19.67
C ILE A 12 -28.84 22.20 -19.77
N VAL A 13 -28.05 22.65 -18.81
CA VAL A 13 -26.64 22.21 -18.63
C VAL A 13 -26.68 20.84 -17.97
N ALA A 14 -26.51 19.80 -18.77
CA ALA A 14 -26.28 18.46 -18.24
C ALA A 14 -24.89 18.40 -17.58
N GLY A 15 -24.88 18.42 -16.25
CA GLY A 15 -23.65 18.23 -15.47
C GLY A 15 -23.12 16.81 -15.68
N LEU A 16 -22.00 16.69 -16.41
CA LEU A 16 -21.20 15.47 -16.49
C LEU A 16 -20.58 15.23 -15.10
N SER A 17 -21.19 14.37 -14.31
CA SER A 17 -20.54 13.83 -13.10
C SER A 17 -19.36 12.94 -13.53
N VAL A 18 -18.15 13.49 -13.49
CA VAL A 18 -16.92 12.72 -13.63
C VAL A 18 -16.83 11.81 -12.40
N PRO A 19 -16.82 10.47 -12.55
CA PRO A 19 -16.61 9.59 -11.41
C PRO A 19 -15.26 9.91 -10.79
N GLY A 20 -15.27 10.30 -9.51
CA GLY A 20 -14.07 10.64 -8.76
C GLY A 20 -13.09 9.47 -8.81
N ILE A 21 -11.93 9.70 -9.39
CA ILE A 21 -10.81 8.75 -9.35
C ILE A 21 -10.42 8.65 -7.88
N ALA A 22 -10.66 7.49 -7.26
CA ALA A 22 -10.19 7.20 -5.91
C ALA A 22 -8.66 7.27 -5.91
N ALA A 23 -8.13 8.43 -5.54
CA ALA A 23 -6.71 8.63 -5.30
C ALA A 23 -6.31 7.88 -4.03
N ALA A 24 -4.99 7.63 -3.90
CA ALA A 24 -4.35 6.92 -2.80
C ALA A 24 -5.16 6.89 -1.49
N GLN A 25 -5.29 5.72 -0.94
CA GLN A 25 -6.28 5.24 0.03
C GLN A 25 -6.18 5.79 1.46
N ALA A 26 -5.68 7.01 1.64
CA ALA A 26 -5.97 7.77 2.85
C ALA A 26 -7.28 8.52 2.64
N TYR A 27 -8.39 7.96 3.08
CA TYR A 27 -9.70 8.61 3.01
C TYR A 27 -9.76 9.86 3.89
N SER A 28 -9.08 9.83 5.03
CA SER A 28 -8.72 11.00 5.83
C SER A 28 -7.37 10.75 6.51
N CYS A 29 -6.48 11.74 6.45
CA CYS A 29 -5.20 11.68 7.14
C CYS A 29 -4.72 13.07 7.50
N SER A 30 -4.54 13.27 8.80
CA SER A 30 -3.94 14.48 9.37
C SER A 30 -2.63 14.12 10.04
N ALA A 31 -1.51 14.39 9.36
CA ALA A 31 -0.20 14.18 9.96
C ALA A 31 -0.03 15.09 11.20
N PRO A 32 0.63 14.61 12.28
CA PRO A 32 0.79 15.39 13.49
C PRO A 32 1.55 16.70 13.21
N ILE A 33 1.01 17.84 13.67
CA ILE A 33 1.67 19.15 13.61
C ILE A 33 2.88 19.16 14.55
N GLY A 34 2.76 18.50 15.70
CA GLY A 34 3.81 18.37 16.72
C GLY A 34 4.86 17.29 16.41
N GLY A 35 5.42 16.70 17.46
CA GLY A 35 6.35 15.58 17.37
C GLY A 35 5.67 14.32 16.86
N ILE A 36 6.48 13.40 16.33
CA ILE A 36 6.08 12.02 16.07
C ILE A 36 6.50 11.15 17.24
N ASP A 37 5.89 9.97 17.35
CA ASP A 37 6.29 8.97 18.34
C ASP A 37 7.79 8.69 18.24
N ARG A 38 8.41 8.41 19.42
CA ARG A 38 9.83 8.09 19.49
C ARG A 38 10.12 6.81 18.70
N VAL A 39 10.90 6.96 17.65
CA VAL A 39 11.37 5.85 16.81
C VAL A 39 12.61 5.23 17.43
N ARG A 40 12.68 3.92 17.45
CA ARG A 40 13.83 3.14 17.91
C ARG A 40 14.63 2.65 16.73
N PRO A 41 15.97 2.50 16.86
CA PRO A 41 16.77 1.80 15.86
C PRO A 41 16.17 0.42 15.56
N ASP A 42 16.19 0.04 14.30
CA ASP A 42 15.83 -1.28 13.85
C ASP A 42 17.10 -1.97 13.35
N LEU A 43 17.46 -3.06 14.00
CA LEU A 43 18.74 -3.74 13.85
C LEU A 43 18.52 -5.21 13.45
N PRO A 44 19.47 -5.82 12.72
CA PRO A 44 19.41 -7.23 12.45
C PRO A 44 19.42 -8.04 13.77
N SER A 45 18.81 -9.21 13.73
CA SER A 45 18.69 -10.13 14.85
C SER A 45 19.08 -11.55 14.42
N THR A 46 19.14 -12.49 15.36
CA THR A 46 19.36 -13.92 15.05
C THR A 46 18.23 -14.49 14.18
N ARG A 47 17.00 -13.97 14.30
CA ARG A 47 15.86 -14.40 13.47
C ARG A 47 15.85 -13.71 12.11
N GLU A 48 16.36 -12.49 12.03
CA GLU A 48 16.45 -11.68 10.83
C GLU A 48 17.87 -11.14 10.66
N PRO A 49 18.84 -12.01 10.32
CA PRO A 49 20.25 -11.60 10.20
C PRO A 49 20.47 -10.68 9.00
N ALA A 50 21.50 -9.85 9.07
CA ALA A 50 21.96 -9.09 7.91
C ALA A 50 22.29 -10.05 6.75
N ARG A 51 21.88 -9.68 5.54
CA ARG A 51 22.08 -10.49 4.34
C ARG A 51 22.28 -9.62 3.13
N ILE A 52 23.47 -9.68 2.54
CA ILE A 52 23.84 -8.93 1.35
C ILE A 52 23.77 -9.88 0.16
N LEU A 53 22.82 -9.64 -0.74
CA LEU A 53 22.58 -10.43 -1.96
C LEU A 53 22.34 -9.49 -3.13
N PRO A 54 22.65 -9.93 -4.37
CA PRO A 54 22.20 -9.21 -5.56
C PRO A 54 20.68 -9.08 -5.62
N ILE A 55 20.21 -7.90 -6.02
CA ILE A 55 18.77 -7.64 -6.22
C ILE A 55 18.37 -8.17 -7.61
N ALA A 56 17.42 -9.09 -7.64
CA ALA A 56 16.86 -9.66 -8.87
C ALA A 56 15.50 -9.09 -9.25
N SER A 57 14.76 -8.56 -8.27
CA SER A 57 13.43 -7.96 -8.43
C SER A 57 13.05 -7.16 -7.19
N TYR A 58 11.84 -6.62 -7.21
CA TYR A 58 11.24 -5.94 -6.08
C TYR A 58 9.81 -6.42 -5.84
N THR A 59 9.40 -6.34 -4.59
CA THR A 59 8.00 -6.50 -4.17
C THR A 59 7.52 -5.16 -3.60
N LEU A 60 6.43 -4.62 -4.16
CA LEU A 60 5.69 -3.51 -3.55
C LEU A 60 4.57 -4.11 -2.70
N ALA A 61 4.71 -4.04 -1.40
CA ALA A 61 3.75 -4.57 -0.43
C ALA A 61 2.80 -3.47 0.06
N ILE A 62 1.51 -3.75 0.03
CA ILE A 62 0.47 -2.86 0.57
C ILE A 62 -0.44 -3.63 1.51
N THR A 63 -0.78 -3.04 2.65
CA THR A 63 -1.57 -3.64 3.72
C THR A 63 -3.00 -3.12 3.68
N TRP A 64 -3.98 -4.00 3.87
CA TRP A 64 -5.39 -3.62 4.02
C TRP A 64 -5.62 -3.10 5.45
N ALA A 65 -5.62 -1.77 5.61
CA ALA A 65 -5.65 -1.12 6.92
C ALA A 65 -6.88 -1.48 7.78
N PRO A 66 -8.10 -1.65 7.25
CA PRO A 66 -9.23 -2.06 8.10
C PRO A 66 -8.99 -3.40 8.80
N GLN A 67 -8.37 -4.39 8.14
CA GLN A 67 -8.03 -5.66 8.77
C GLN A 67 -6.89 -5.52 9.78
N TYR A 68 -5.87 -4.74 9.46
CA TYR A 68 -4.81 -4.42 10.40
C TYR A 68 -5.39 -3.77 11.67
N CYS A 69 -6.29 -2.80 11.53
CA CYS A 69 -6.91 -2.13 12.66
C CYS A 69 -7.82 -3.04 13.49
N ARG A 70 -8.47 -4.01 12.86
CA ARG A 70 -9.23 -5.04 13.57
C ARG A 70 -8.36 -5.87 14.52
N GLU A 71 -7.13 -6.17 14.12
CA GLU A 71 -6.22 -7.02 14.89
C GLU A 71 -5.33 -6.24 15.86
N LYS A 72 -4.99 -5.01 15.52
CA LYS A 72 -3.96 -4.22 16.20
C LYS A 72 -4.45 -2.86 16.71
N GLY A 73 -5.70 -2.50 16.43
CA GLY A 73 -6.25 -1.15 16.72
C GLY A 73 -6.10 -0.70 18.16
N ASP A 74 -6.18 -1.63 19.12
CA ASP A 74 -6.03 -1.36 20.56
C ASP A 74 -4.57 -1.08 20.99
N GLN A 75 -3.60 -1.36 20.11
CA GLN A 75 -2.20 -1.14 20.44
C GLN A 75 -1.85 0.37 20.35
N PRO A 76 -1.11 0.92 21.31
CA PRO A 76 -0.68 2.33 21.26
C PRO A 76 0.05 2.70 19.96
N SER A 77 0.83 1.77 19.40
CA SER A 77 1.56 1.94 18.12
C SER A 77 0.66 2.05 16.90
N ALA A 78 -0.59 1.56 16.97
CA ALA A 78 -1.57 1.63 15.89
C ALA A 78 -2.47 2.89 15.96
N ARG A 79 -2.37 3.69 17.03
CA ARG A 79 -3.26 4.82 17.28
C ARG A 79 -3.33 5.81 16.13
N PHE A 80 -2.20 6.11 15.48
CA PHE A 80 -2.19 7.02 14.33
C PHE A 80 -2.97 6.45 13.15
N GLN A 81 -2.80 5.15 12.86
CA GLN A 81 -3.46 4.49 11.73
C GLN A 81 -4.94 4.18 12.01
N CYS A 82 -5.26 3.77 13.23
CA CYS A 82 -6.55 3.15 13.57
C CYS A 82 -7.41 4.03 14.50
N GLY A 83 -6.86 5.13 15.03
CA GLY A 83 -7.57 6.01 15.94
C GLY A 83 -8.46 7.03 15.22
N ALA A 84 -9.29 7.71 16.02
CA ALA A 84 -10.22 8.72 15.54
C ALA A 84 -9.52 9.83 14.73
N GLY A 85 -10.10 10.19 13.59
CA GLY A 85 -9.63 11.25 12.71
C GLY A 85 -8.86 10.78 11.48
N ASN A 86 -8.27 9.60 11.49
CA ASN A 86 -7.62 9.02 10.32
C ASN A 86 -8.40 7.80 9.81
N ARG A 87 -8.50 7.68 8.49
CA ARG A 87 -9.12 6.52 7.82
C ARG A 87 -8.30 6.13 6.61
N PHE A 88 -7.95 4.86 6.57
CA PHE A 88 -7.15 4.29 5.48
C PHE A 88 -7.85 3.07 4.88
N GLY A 89 -7.72 2.92 3.57
CA GLY A 89 -7.95 1.67 2.86
C GLY A 89 -6.67 0.87 2.78
N PHE A 90 -6.04 0.79 1.60
CA PHE A 90 -4.69 0.25 1.52
C PHE A 90 -3.65 1.29 1.98
N THR A 91 -2.64 0.83 2.72
CA THR A 91 -1.46 1.61 3.10
C THR A 91 -0.22 0.97 2.54
N LEU A 92 0.81 1.74 2.26
CA LEU A 92 2.09 1.20 1.84
C LEU A 92 2.77 0.52 3.03
N HIS A 93 3.03 -0.79 2.91
CA HIS A 93 3.93 -1.48 3.82
C HIS A 93 5.37 -1.12 3.45
N GLY A 94 5.81 -1.52 2.26
CA GLY A 94 7.16 -1.19 1.81
C GLY A 94 7.47 -1.55 0.37
N LEU A 95 8.70 -1.26 -0.02
CA LEU A 95 9.30 -1.67 -1.30
C LEU A 95 10.51 -2.57 -0.99
N TRP A 96 10.34 -3.85 -1.16
CA TRP A 96 11.31 -4.85 -0.74
C TRP A 96 12.17 -5.32 -1.90
N PRO A 97 13.49 -5.23 -1.82
CA PRO A 97 14.38 -5.88 -2.77
C PRO A 97 14.34 -7.40 -2.57
N ASP A 98 14.21 -8.14 -3.66
CA ASP A 98 14.17 -9.59 -3.69
C ASP A 98 15.44 -10.16 -4.32
N GLY A 99 15.90 -11.31 -3.82
CA GLY A 99 16.94 -12.12 -4.46
C GLY A 99 16.41 -12.97 -5.61
N ALA A 100 17.29 -13.71 -6.27
CA ALA A 100 16.91 -14.58 -7.38
C ALA A 100 16.09 -15.82 -6.94
N GLY A 101 16.11 -16.18 -5.64
CA GLY A 101 15.44 -17.35 -5.08
C GLY A 101 14.54 -17.00 -3.90
N LYS A 102 14.46 -17.92 -2.94
CA LYS A 102 13.62 -17.77 -1.73
C LYS A 102 14.21 -16.83 -0.68
N THR A 103 15.43 -16.35 -0.89
CA THR A 103 16.12 -15.44 0.03
C THR A 103 16.16 -14.03 -0.56
N TRP A 104 16.16 -13.04 0.30
CA TRP A 104 16.20 -11.62 -0.05
C TRP A 104 17.29 -10.90 0.73
N PRO A 105 17.84 -9.80 0.17
CA PRO A 105 18.77 -8.94 0.90
C PRO A 105 18.01 -8.18 2.00
N GLN A 106 18.66 -8.06 3.17
CA GLN A 106 18.09 -7.31 4.29
C GLN A 106 19.18 -6.79 5.21
N TYR A 107 18.96 -5.63 5.83
CA TYR A 107 19.90 -4.98 6.75
C TYR A 107 21.32 -4.88 6.17
N CYS A 108 21.41 -4.45 4.90
CA CYS A 108 22.67 -4.55 4.13
C CYS A 108 23.76 -3.59 4.61
N ARG A 109 23.42 -2.57 5.37
CA ARG A 109 24.37 -1.67 6.02
C ARG A 109 23.78 -1.06 7.28
N ALA A 110 24.62 -0.69 8.23
CA ALA A 110 24.23 0.09 9.39
C ALA A 110 23.60 1.42 8.96
N THR A 111 22.61 1.88 9.70
CA THR A 111 21.94 3.15 9.43
C THR A 111 21.49 3.84 10.72
N ALA A 112 21.45 5.16 10.68
CA ALA A 112 20.83 5.96 11.73
C ALA A 112 19.30 5.92 11.64
N ILE A 113 18.66 6.54 12.61
CA ILE A 113 17.21 6.81 12.59
C ILE A 113 16.90 7.69 11.37
N VAL A 114 15.83 7.33 10.66
CA VAL A 114 15.31 8.11 9.53
C VAL A 114 15.00 9.54 9.99
N PRO A 115 15.44 10.58 9.26
CA PRO A 115 15.18 11.96 9.64
C PRO A 115 13.68 12.22 9.85
N GLN A 116 13.33 12.91 10.93
CA GLN A 116 11.95 13.18 11.33
C GLN A 116 11.10 13.81 10.22
N ALA A 117 11.72 14.73 9.44
CA ALA A 117 11.05 15.34 8.29
C ALA A 117 10.71 14.34 7.18
N VAL A 118 11.48 13.26 7.00
CA VAL A 118 11.18 12.18 6.06
C VAL A 118 10.02 11.36 6.61
N ILE A 119 10.07 10.96 7.89
CA ILE A 119 8.99 10.19 8.53
C ILE A 119 7.66 10.93 8.42
N LYS A 120 7.60 12.21 8.82
CA LYS A 120 6.37 13.02 8.77
C LYS A 120 5.73 13.03 7.39
N ARG A 121 6.53 13.14 6.33
CA ARG A 121 6.02 13.12 4.94
C ARG A 121 5.43 11.79 4.52
N GLN A 122 5.77 10.71 5.20
CA GLN A 122 5.32 9.35 4.84
C GLN A 122 4.11 8.87 5.64
N LEU A 123 3.78 9.53 6.75
CA LEU A 123 2.75 9.03 7.68
C LEU A 123 1.38 8.80 7.01
N CYS A 124 0.98 9.62 6.04
CA CYS A 124 -0.27 9.38 5.31
C CYS A 124 -0.19 8.28 4.25
N THR A 125 1.00 7.76 4.00
CA THR A 125 1.23 6.64 3.06
C THR A 125 1.54 5.35 3.84
N THR A 126 2.45 5.44 4.80
CA THR A 126 2.86 4.38 5.74
C THR A 126 2.59 4.89 7.16
N PRO A 127 1.42 4.61 7.75
CA PRO A 127 0.94 5.30 8.95
C PRO A 127 1.55 4.76 10.28
N SER A 128 2.83 4.48 10.26
CA SER A 128 3.60 4.09 11.45
C SER A 128 5.06 4.57 11.34
N ALA A 129 5.47 5.44 12.27
CA ALA A 129 6.84 5.95 12.30
C ALA A 129 7.88 4.83 12.49
N GLN A 130 7.56 3.82 13.32
CA GLN A 130 8.44 2.68 13.54
C GLN A 130 8.51 1.76 12.31
N LEU A 131 7.40 1.58 11.57
CA LEU A 131 7.41 0.83 10.32
C LEU A 131 8.26 1.54 9.25
N ILE A 132 8.17 2.86 9.16
CA ILE A 132 9.03 3.66 8.27
C ILE A 132 10.52 3.43 8.59
N GLN A 133 10.89 3.38 9.87
CA GLN A 133 12.27 3.06 10.28
C GLN A 133 12.65 1.62 9.87
N HIS A 134 11.76 0.65 10.12
CA HIS A 134 11.96 -0.75 9.76
C HIS A 134 12.18 -0.92 8.26
N GLU A 135 11.31 -0.38 7.45
CA GLU A 135 11.37 -0.48 5.99
C GLU A 135 12.67 0.10 5.41
N TRP A 136 13.14 1.23 5.97
CA TRP A 136 14.43 1.76 5.59
C TRP A 136 15.58 0.85 6.04
N ALA A 137 15.62 0.49 7.33
CA ALA A 137 16.73 -0.28 7.89
C ALA A 137 16.86 -1.66 7.25
N LYS A 138 15.76 -2.37 7.11
CA LYS A 138 15.72 -3.75 6.58
C LYS A 138 15.87 -3.79 5.06
N HIS A 139 15.12 -2.98 4.35
CA HIS A 139 14.97 -3.07 2.90
C HIS A 139 15.69 -1.95 2.15
N GLY A 140 15.48 -0.69 2.55
CA GLY A 140 16.04 0.45 1.84
C GLY A 140 17.57 0.51 1.86
N THR A 141 18.20 0.04 2.95
CA THR A 141 19.67 -0.03 3.06
C THR A 141 20.30 -0.95 2.03
N CYS A 142 19.55 -1.88 1.45
CA CYS A 142 20.01 -2.81 0.43
C CYS A 142 19.98 -2.22 -0.98
N MET A 143 19.31 -1.10 -1.20
CA MET A 143 19.22 -0.47 -2.51
C MET A 143 20.46 0.39 -2.77
N PRO A 144 21.30 0.07 -3.78
CA PRO A 144 22.55 0.79 -4.04
C PRO A 144 22.30 2.27 -4.34
N GLY A 145 23.04 3.17 -3.67
CA GLY A 145 22.95 4.61 -3.88
C GLY A 145 21.66 5.27 -3.32
N TYR A 146 20.82 4.51 -2.61
CA TYR A 146 19.64 5.09 -1.96
C TYR A 146 19.99 5.64 -0.56
N GLN A 147 19.30 6.73 -0.24
CA GLN A 147 19.19 7.33 1.09
C GLN A 147 17.71 7.32 1.50
N PRO A 148 17.35 7.49 2.78
CA PRO A 148 15.96 7.38 3.24
C PRO A 148 14.97 8.17 2.38
N ALA A 149 15.26 9.44 2.11
CA ALA A 149 14.37 10.30 1.33
C ALA A 149 14.14 9.80 -0.11
N ARG A 150 15.16 9.19 -0.76
CA ARG A 150 15.04 8.62 -2.10
C ARG A 150 14.24 7.33 -2.07
N TYR A 151 14.50 6.46 -1.09
CA TYR A 151 13.78 5.19 -0.91
C TYR A 151 12.28 5.44 -0.76
N PHE A 152 11.89 6.33 0.15
CA PHE A 152 10.47 6.62 0.37
C PHE A 152 9.83 7.37 -0.80
N ARG A 153 10.52 8.25 -1.49
CA ARG A 153 9.99 8.84 -2.73
C ARG A 153 9.71 7.78 -3.79
N GLN A 154 10.62 6.81 -3.96
CA GLN A 154 10.43 5.71 -4.91
C GLN A 154 9.24 4.84 -4.56
N SER A 155 9.18 4.35 -3.31
CA SER A 155 8.09 3.48 -2.86
C SER A 155 6.72 4.18 -2.88
N SER A 156 6.65 5.42 -2.38
CA SER A 156 5.43 6.23 -2.42
C SER A 156 4.98 6.58 -3.83
N SER A 157 5.92 6.83 -4.76
CA SER A 157 5.59 7.09 -6.17
C SER A 157 4.98 5.86 -6.85
N LEU A 158 5.47 4.67 -6.56
CA LEU A 158 4.89 3.43 -7.07
C LEU A 158 3.50 3.18 -6.48
N TYR A 159 3.36 3.34 -5.17
CA TYR A 159 2.09 3.22 -4.46
C TYR A 159 1.03 4.21 -4.97
N ALA A 160 1.40 5.48 -5.17
CA ALA A 160 0.49 6.52 -5.61
C ALA A 160 -0.07 6.33 -7.04
N LYS A 161 0.58 5.49 -7.86
CA LYS A 161 0.09 5.12 -9.20
C LYS A 161 -1.00 4.06 -9.16
N LEU A 162 -1.13 3.33 -8.05
CA LEU A 162 -2.13 2.28 -7.92
C LEU A 162 -3.52 2.87 -7.79
N ARG A 163 -4.45 2.24 -8.49
CA ARG A 163 -5.89 2.45 -8.36
C ARG A 163 -6.50 1.24 -7.67
N TYR A 164 -7.58 1.46 -6.98
CA TYR A 164 -8.22 0.40 -6.20
C TYR A 164 -9.65 0.20 -6.67
N PRO A 165 -10.12 -1.05 -6.78
CA PRO A 165 -11.53 -1.32 -7.07
C PRO A 165 -12.39 -0.86 -5.89
N ASP A 166 -13.71 -0.83 -6.09
CA ASP A 166 -14.66 -0.60 -5.01
C ASP A 166 -14.58 -1.76 -4.00
N MET A 167 -13.83 -1.54 -2.92
CA MET A 167 -13.58 -2.52 -1.87
C MET A 167 -14.86 -2.81 -1.06
N ASP A 168 -15.77 -1.85 -0.95
CA ASP A 168 -17.04 -2.07 -0.28
C ASP A 168 -17.90 -3.08 -1.08
N THR A 169 -18.05 -2.86 -2.36
CA THR A 169 -18.74 -3.81 -3.25
C THR A 169 -18.09 -5.19 -3.25
N LEU A 170 -16.76 -5.26 -3.37
CA LEU A 170 -16.04 -6.55 -3.36
C LEU A 170 -16.22 -7.32 -2.05
N SER A 171 -16.38 -6.62 -0.94
CA SER A 171 -16.50 -7.24 0.38
C SER A 171 -17.87 -7.87 0.66
N ARG A 172 -18.89 -7.59 -0.18
CA ARG A 172 -20.28 -8.04 0.03
C ARG A 172 -20.54 -9.46 -0.46
N SER A 173 -19.64 -10.02 -1.27
CA SER A 173 -19.79 -11.35 -1.86
C SER A 173 -18.56 -12.21 -1.59
N PRO A 174 -18.71 -13.52 -1.47
CA PRO A 174 -17.57 -14.43 -1.44
C PRO A 174 -16.70 -14.24 -2.70
N LEU A 175 -15.39 -14.18 -2.52
CA LEU A 175 -14.46 -14.10 -3.64
C LEU A 175 -13.19 -14.91 -3.34
N THR A 176 -12.45 -15.23 -4.39
CA THR A 176 -11.13 -15.84 -4.26
C THR A 176 -10.02 -14.79 -4.39
N ALA A 177 -8.82 -15.14 -3.93
CA ALA A 177 -7.63 -14.31 -4.11
C ALA A 177 -7.40 -13.95 -5.59
N GLY A 178 -7.65 -14.86 -6.52
CA GLY A 178 -7.55 -14.62 -7.96
C GLY A 178 -8.61 -13.64 -8.48
N GLN A 179 -9.84 -13.70 -7.99
CA GLN A 179 -10.90 -12.75 -8.33
C GLN A 179 -10.57 -11.36 -7.80
N PHE A 180 -10.05 -11.24 -6.59
CA PHE A 180 -9.55 -9.99 -6.04
C PHE A 180 -8.39 -9.42 -6.87
N ALA A 181 -7.39 -10.25 -7.19
CA ALA A 181 -6.27 -9.83 -8.04
C ALA A 181 -6.74 -9.40 -9.44
N THR A 182 -7.75 -10.07 -10.00
CA THR A 182 -8.37 -9.67 -11.28
C THR A 182 -9.09 -8.32 -11.17
N ALA A 183 -9.79 -8.06 -10.07
CA ALA A 183 -10.44 -6.77 -9.82
C ALA A 183 -9.40 -5.64 -9.70
N MET A 184 -8.27 -5.88 -9.01
CA MET A 184 -7.13 -4.95 -8.99
C MET A 184 -6.56 -4.70 -10.38
N ALA A 185 -6.38 -5.75 -11.19
CA ALA A 185 -5.85 -5.64 -12.55
C ALA A 185 -6.76 -4.77 -13.46
N LYS A 186 -8.07 -4.90 -13.35
CA LYS A 186 -9.04 -4.12 -14.17
C LYS A 186 -8.89 -2.62 -14.02
N VAL A 187 -8.47 -2.13 -12.87
CA VAL A 187 -8.32 -0.68 -12.60
C VAL A 187 -6.87 -0.20 -12.73
N ASN A 188 -5.91 -1.11 -13.00
CA ASN A 188 -4.48 -0.81 -13.14
C ASN A 188 -3.95 -1.29 -14.50
N PRO A 189 -3.91 -0.42 -15.53
CA PRO A 189 -3.38 -0.79 -16.84
C PRO A 189 -1.96 -1.36 -16.75
N GLY A 190 -1.70 -2.46 -17.45
CA GLY A 190 -0.42 -3.18 -17.44
C GLY A 190 -0.25 -4.18 -16.31
N LEU A 191 -1.12 -4.19 -15.30
CA LEU A 191 -1.12 -5.17 -14.23
C LEU A 191 -2.03 -6.36 -14.60
N ASN A 192 -1.65 -7.58 -14.19
CA ASN A 192 -2.52 -8.76 -14.27
C ASN A 192 -2.39 -9.61 -13.00
N ALA A 193 -3.32 -10.56 -12.80
CA ALA A 193 -3.37 -11.35 -11.57
C ALA A 193 -2.08 -12.17 -11.30
N ALA A 194 -1.33 -12.57 -12.34
CA ALA A 194 -0.08 -13.31 -12.16
C ALA A 194 1.09 -12.44 -11.65
N MET A 195 0.93 -11.12 -11.66
CA MET A 195 1.91 -10.14 -11.17
C MET A 195 1.65 -9.75 -9.71
N MET A 196 0.68 -10.41 -9.06
CA MET A 196 0.27 -10.12 -7.70
C MET A 196 0.24 -11.38 -6.84
N ARG A 197 0.45 -11.21 -5.54
CA ARG A 197 0.23 -12.20 -4.49
C ARG A 197 -0.66 -11.59 -3.42
N VAL A 198 -1.67 -12.32 -3.02
CA VAL A 198 -2.57 -11.95 -1.94
C VAL A 198 -2.17 -12.71 -0.70
N THR A 199 -2.06 -12.05 0.43
CA THR A 199 -1.91 -12.70 1.71
C THR A 199 -3.21 -12.60 2.51
N THR A 200 -3.39 -13.52 3.45
CA THR A 200 -4.55 -13.54 4.34
C THR A 200 -4.12 -13.83 5.76
N THR A 201 -4.92 -13.40 6.70
CA THR A 201 -4.84 -13.90 8.07
C THR A 201 -5.14 -15.40 8.11
N LYS A 202 -4.87 -16.04 9.26
CA LYS A 202 -5.23 -17.46 9.47
C LYS A 202 -6.72 -17.74 9.30
N GLN A 203 -7.58 -16.74 9.51
CA GLN A 203 -9.02 -16.82 9.34
C GLN A 203 -9.49 -16.50 7.91
N GLY A 204 -8.59 -16.28 6.95
CA GLY A 204 -8.90 -16.02 5.55
C GLY A 204 -9.33 -14.57 5.26
N TRP A 205 -9.03 -13.62 6.15
CA TRP A 205 -9.26 -12.21 5.87
C TRP A 205 -8.11 -11.64 5.03
N LEU A 206 -8.44 -10.81 4.04
CA LEU A 206 -7.44 -10.08 3.25
C LEU A 206 -6.53 -9.30 4.19
N ASP A 207 -5.23 -9.52 4.05
CA ASP A 207 -4.19 -8.88 4.85
C ASP A 207 -3.36 -7.93 3.98
N GLU A 208 -2.64 -8.47 3.00
CA GLU A 208 -1.80 -7.67 2.10
C GLU A 208 -1.97 -8.06 0.64
N LEU A 209 -1.59 -7.13 -0.22
CA LEU A 209 -1.36 -7.37 -1.64
C LEU A 209 0.11 -7.04 -1.97
N TRP A 210 0.81 -7.98 -2.54
CA TRP A 210 2.19 -7.85 -3.00
C TRP A 210 2.21 -7.78 -4.51
N ILE A 211 2.84 -6.75 -5.06
CA ILE A 211 2.96 -6.52 -6.50
C ILE A 211 4.42 -6.74 -6.88
N CYS A 212 4.67 -7.68 -7.80
CA CYS A 212 6.00 -8.04 -8.22
C CYS A 212 6.50 -7.10 -9.32
N LEU A 213 7.72 -6.59 -9.15
CA LEU A 213 8.35 -5.62 -10.03
C LEU A 213 9.72 -6.13 -10.50
N ASP A 214 10.11 -5.78 -11.72
CA ASP A 214 11.49 -5.99 -12.18
C ASP A 214 12.45 -4.95 -11.58
N THR A 215 13.72 -5.04 -11.90
CA THR A 215 14.76 -4.12 -11.40
C THR A 215 14.60 -2.68 -11.92
N ALA A 216 13.77 -2.46 -12.93
CA ALA A 216 13.36 -1.14 -13.42
C ALA A 216 12.00 -0.69 -12.88
N PHE A 217 11.48 -1.38 -11.84
CA PHE A 217 10.20 -1.13 -11.19
C PHE A 217 8.98 -1.27 -12.12
N ARG A 218 9.06 -2.06 -13.19
CA ARG A 218 7.94 -2.40 -14.06
C ARG A 218 7.26 -3.67 -13.56
N TYR A 219 5.97 -3.77 -13.74
CA TYR A 219 5.21 -4.97 -13.36
C TYR A 219 5.77 -6.22 -14.05
N LYS A 220 5.95 -7.28 -13.28
CA LYS A 220 6.41 -8.58 -13.79
C LYS A 220 5.60 -9.74 -13.17
N ARG A 221 5.58 -10.89 -13.84
CA ARG A 221 5.02 -12.10 -13.24
C ARG A 221 5.75 -12.43 -11.94
N CYS A 222 4.99 -12.68 -10.88
CA CYS A 222 5.56 -13.10 -9.61
C CYS A 222 6.21 -14.48 -9.75
N PRO A 223 7.41 -14.66 -9.20
CA PRO A 223 8.03 -15.97 -9.13
C PRO A 223 7.19 -16.94 -8.28
N ALA A 224 7.31 -18.24 -8.53
CA ALA A 224 6.53 -19.26 -7.82
C ALA A 224 6.77 -19.25 -6.28
N HIS A 225 7.95 -18.82 -5.86
CA HIS A 225 8.34 -18.73 -4.44
C HIS A 225 7.93 -17.43 -3.75
N ALA A 226 7.23 -16.51 -4.42
CA ALA A 226 6.91 -15.19 -3.86
C ALA A 226 5.88 -15.21 -2.70
N GLY A 227 5.46 -16.39 -2.25
CA GLY A 227 4.50 -16.51 -1.15
C GLY A 227 3.07 -16.13 -1.53
N GLY A 228 2.27 -15.82 -0.50
CA GLY A 228 0.83 -15.56 -0.66
C GLY A 228 0.00 -16.84 -0.76
N VAL A 229 -1.33 -16.68 -0.78
CA VAL A 229 -2.26 -17.80 -0.99
C VAL A 229 -2.45 -18.12 -2.46
N THR A 230 -2.95 -19.31 -2.79
CA THR A 230 -3.25 -19.67 -4.18
C THR A 230 -4.41 -18.84 -4.73
N GLN A 231 -4.49 -18.68 -6.04
CA GLN A 231 -5.55 -17.87 -6.66
C GLN A 231 -6.96 -18.42 -6.41
N GLY A 232 -7.11 -19.73 -6.20
CA GLY A 232 -8.38 -20.36 -5.87
C GLY A 232 -8.78 -20.23 -4.39
N THR A 233 -7.91 -19.74 -3.53
CA THR A 233 -8.18 -19.63 -2.09
C THR A 233 -9.32 -18.63 -1.84
N PRO A 234 -10.40 -19.05 -1.14
CA PRO A 234 -11.43 -18.13 -0.69
C PRO A 234 -10.85 -17.10 0.28
N ILE A 235 -11.24 -15.84 0.10
CA ILE A 235 -10.85 -14.76 0.99
C ILE A 235 -12.07 -13.94 1.42
N ARG A 236 -11.93 -13.23 2.53
CA ARG A 236 -12.91 -12.27 3.04
C ARG A 236 -12.26 -10.91 3.17
N ILE A 237 -13.02 -9.84 2.96
CA ILE A 237 -12.54 -8.47 3.12
C ILE A 237 -13.25 -7.84 4.31
N TRP A 238 -12.51 -7.49 5.35
CA TRP A 238 -13.04 -6.72 6.46
C TRP A 238 -13.15 -5.24 6.08
N ARG A 239 -14.32 -4.63 6.24
CA ARG A 239 -14.58 -3.24 5.82
C ARG A 239 -14.23 -2.18 6.87
N GLY A 240 -13.99 -2.61 8.10
CA GLY A 240 -13.96 -1.74 9.26
C GLY A 240 -15.35 -1.60 9.88
N GLU A 241 -15.39 -1.00 11.05
CA GLU A 241 -16.65 -0.54 11.65
C GLU A 241 -17.03 0.78 10.95
N THR A 242 -18.27 0.85 10.48
CA THR A 242 -18.84 2.03 9.82
C THR A 242 -19.22 3.08 10.83
#